data_be2ddeefb43c5c6c6d568263d4d4de4f
#
_entry.id   be2ddeefb43c5c6c6d568263d4d4de4f
#
_cell.length_a   1.000
_cell.length_b   1.000
_cell.length_c   1.000
_cell.angle_alpha   90.00
_cell.angle_beta   90.00
_cell.angle_gamma   90.00
#
_symmetry.space_group_name_H-M   'P 1'
#
loop_
_entity.id
_entity.type
_entity.pdbx_description
1 polymer ?
#
loop_
_entity_poly.entity_id
_entity_poly.type
_entity_poly.pdbx_seq_one_letter_code
_entity_poly.pdbx_strand_id
1 'polypeptide(L)'
;MGNITVFTQNSIRISGSIGKIYVDPFRMNEEPKDADYILVTHDHYDHFNPEDIGKVCNSGTILVVPENMKEKAKEVLATVGKIVTVKPGESMMVANLSIETIPSYNIGKPFHPKEAGWVGYILNLDGKRIFIAGDTDATDEAKKVKCDTALVPIGGKYTMNAKEAAELVNVIRPAVAIPVHFGGIVGSSSDAETFAKLVDPEIEVENIKLY
;
A
#
# COMPACT_ATOMS: atom_id res chain seq x y z
N MET A 1 -13.57 2.26 12.66
CA MET A 1 -12.57 2.25 11.59
C MET A 1 -11.32 1.58 12.13
N GLY A 2 -10.69 0.63 11.43
CA GLY A 2 -9.39 0.10 11.86
C GLY A 2 -8.39 1.24 12.01
N ASN A 3 -7.51 1.16 13.01
CA ASN A 3 -6.50 2.20 13.22
C ASN A 3 -5.43 2.09 12.12
N ILE A 4 -5.36 3.09 11.21
CA ILE A 4 -4.36 3.16 10.16
C ILE A 4 -3.21 4.04 10.65
N THR A 5 -1.99 3.56 10.50
CA THR A 5 -0.76 4.29 10.80
C THR A 5 0.10 4.29 9.54
N VAL A 6 0.55 5.45 9.10
CA VAL A 6 1.52 5.58 8.00
C VAL A 6 2.87 5.94 8.58
N PHE A 7 3.91 5.17 8.29
CA PHE A 7 5.29 5.42 8.72
C PHE A 7 6.03 6.26 7.67
N THR A 8 6.86 5.63 6.85
CA THR A 8 7.59 6.33 5.79
C THR A 8 7.30 5.67 4.43
N GLN A 9 7.39 6.41 3.35
CA GLN A 9 7.05 5.93 2.00
C GLN A 9 5.65 5.30 1.97
N ASN A 10 5.53 4.05 1.54
CA ASN A 10 4.30 3.26 1.55
C ASN A 10 4.21 2.30 2.74
N SER A 11 5.02 2.51 3.77
CA SER A 11 4.99 1.68 4.98
C SER A 11 3.77 2.00 5.83
N ILE A 12 2.84 1.06 5.91
CA ILE A 12 1.52 1.25 6.52
C ILE A 12 1.25 0.11 7.50
N ARG A 13 0.62 0.43 8.63
CA ARG A 13 0.03 -0.56 9.53
C ARG A 13 -1.47 -0.31 9.63
N ILE A 14 -2.25 -1.38 9.50
CA ILE A 14 -3.70 -1.37 9.69
C ILE A 14 -4.04 -2.36 10.78
N SER A 15 -4.70 -1.91 11.83
CA SER A 15 -5.17 -2.75 12.94
C SER A 15 -6.68 -2.90 12.89
N GLY A 16 -7.18 -4.12 12.88
CA GLY A 16 -8.61 -4.45 12.79
C GLY A 16 -8.94 -5.72 13.54
N SER A 17 -10.19 -6.21 13.38
CA SER A 17 -10.71 -7.38 14.09
C SER A 17 -9.93 -8.68 13.81
N ILE A 18 -9.24 -8.77 12.67
CA ILE A 18 -8.47 -9.96 12.27
C ILE A 18 -6.97 -9.85 12.62
N GLY A 19 -6.56 -8.81 13.34
CA GLY A 19 -5.19 -8.58 13.75
C GLY A 19 -4.52 -7.38 13.08
N LYS A 20 -3.19 -7.44 12.96
CA LYS A 20 -2.37 -6.37 12.39
C LYS A 20 -1.86 -6.73 11.01
N ILE A 21 -2.12 -5.84 10.07
CA ILE A 21 -1.69 -5.92 8.68
C ILE A 21 -0.62 -4.86 8.46
N TYR A 22 0.56 -5.26 8.02
CA TYR A 22 1.59 -4.33 7.56
C TYR A 22 1.64 -4.35 6.03
N VAL A 23 1.83 -3.18 5.43
CA VAL A 23 2.04 -3.05 3.98
C VAL A 23 3.41 -2.40 3.79
N ASP A 24 4.23 -3.00 2.95
CA ASP A 24 5.56 -2.51 2.56
C ASP A 24 6.38 -1.99 3.76
N PRO A 25 6.64 -2.80 4.82
CA PRO A 25 7.36 -2.32 6.01
C PRO A 25 8.76 -1.85 5.63
N PHE A 26 9.03 -0.57 5.91
CA PHE A 26 10.27 0.09 5.57
C PHE A 26 10.67 1.13 6.62
N ARG A 27 11.95 1.16 7.01
CA ARG A 27 12.53 2.04 8.04
C ARG A 27 11.75 1.98 9.35
N MET A 28 11.43 0.76 9.77
CA MET A 28 10.76 0.52 11.05
C MET A 28 11.70 0.84 12.20
N ASN A 29 11.30 1.78 13.07
CA ASN A 29 12.08 2.17 14.26
C ASN A 29 11.89 1.23 15.43
N GLU A 30 10.86 0.37 15.39
CA GLU A 30 10.51 -0.59 16.45
C GLU A 30 10.49 -2.01 15.89
N GLU A 31 10.64 -3.00 16.77
CA GLU A 31 10.56 -4.43 16.45
C GLU A 31 9.38 -5.10 17.17
N PRO A 32 8.13 -4.79 16.78
CA PRO A 32 6.96 -5.26 17.53
C PRO A 32 6.69 -6.76 17.38
N LYS A 33 7.16 -7.42 16.30
CA LYS A 33 6.95 -8.86 16.03
C LYS A 33 5.48 -9.29 16.10
N ASP A 34 4.56 -8.44 15.68
CA ASP A 34 3.14 -8.58 15.90
C ASP A 34 2.29 -8.57 14.63
N ALA A 35 2.92 -8.70 13.45
CA ALA A 35 2.21 -8.79 12.20
C ALA A 35 1.49 -10.13 12.06
N ASP A 36 0.18 -10.11 11.85
CA ASP A 36 -0.59 -11.27 11.38
C ASP A 36 -0.43 -11.44 9.87
N TYR A 37 -0.43 -10.31 9.15
CA TYR A 37 -0.23 -10.25 7.70
C TYR A 37 0.82 -9.21 7.33
N ILE A 38 1.61 -9.51 6.30
CA ILE A 38 2.46 -8.54 5.60
C ILE A 38 2.09 -8.61 4.12
N LEU A 39 1.72 -7.48 3.52
CA LEU A 39 1.39 -7.35 2.11
C LEU A 39 2.50 -6.53 1.45
N VAL A 40 3.08 -7.04 0.37
CA VAL A 40 4.09 -6.32 -0.41
C VAL A 40 3.53 -6.00 -1.77
N THR A 41 3.61 -4.73 -2.16
CA THR A 41 3.07 -4.25 -3.44
C THR A 41 3.99 -4.58 -4.62
N HIS A 42 5.31 -4.48 -4.42
CA HIS A 42 6.33 -4.74 -5.44
C HIS A 42 7.74 -4.92 -4.84
N ASP A 43 8.74 -5.16 -5.67
CA ASP A 43 10.07 -5.64 -5.24
C ASP A 43 11.13 -4.56 -5.06
N HIS A 44 10.81 -3.27 -5.14
CA HIS A 44 11.75 -2.21 -4.83
C HIS A 44 12.14 -2.23 -3.34
N TYR A 45 13.37 -1.75 -3.04
CA TYR A 45 13.99 -1.87 -1.71
C TYR A 45 13.24 -1.13 -0.59
N ASP A 46 12.44 -0.13 -0.91
CA ASP A 46 11.62 0.64 0.01
C ASP A 46 10.19 0.07 0.17
N HIS A 47 9.89 -1.08 -0.46
CA HIS A 47 8.65 -1.84 -0.33
C HIS A 47 8.90 -3.28 0.12
N PHE A 48 9.96 -3.92 -0.39
CA PHE A 48 10.41 -5.22 0.07
C PHE A 48 11.76 -5.08 0.76
N ASN A 49 11.75 -4.92 2.07
CA ASN A 49 12.95 -4.83 2.90
C ASN A 49 13.00 -6.00 3.89
N PRO A 50 13.88 -7.01 3.69
CA PRO A 50 13.97 -8.18 4.56
C PRO A 50 14.25 -7.85 6.03
N GLU A 51 15.06 -6.84 6.34
CA GLU A 51 15.35 -6.40 7.70
C GLU A 51 14.08 -5.88 8.39
N ASP A 52 13.36 -4.96 7.74
CA ASP A 52 12.14 -4.38 8.29
C ASP A 52 10.97 -5.37 8.34
N ILE A 53 10.86 -6.26 7.35
CA ILE A 53 9.95 -7.43 7.43
C ILE A 53 10.30 -8.24 8.68
N GLY A 54 11.57 -8.51 8.92
CA GLY A 54 12.05 -9.21 10.10
C GLY A 54 11.68 -8.53 11.42
N LYS A 55 11.61 -7.19 11.48
CA LYS A 55 11.21 -6.44 12.68
C LYS A 55 9.73 -6.59 13.04
N VAL A 56 8.87 -6.73 12.05
CA VAL A 56 7.41 -6.78 12.30
C VAL A 56 6.86 -8.20 12.31
N CYS A 57 7.46 -9.17 11.60
CA CYS A 57 6.95 -10.53 11.47
C CYS A 57 7.26 -11.41 12.68
N ASN A 58 6.51 -12.50 12.78
CA ASN A 58 6.74 -13.65 13.66
C ASN A 58 6.44 -14.96 12.89
N SER A 59 6.64 -16.11 13.53
CA SER A 59 6.45 -17.42 12.90
C SER A 59 5.00 -17.75 12.47
N GLY A 60 4.02 -16.94 12.87
CA GLY A 60 2.61 -17.05 12.43
C GLY A 60 2.25 -16.12 11.29
N THR A 61 3.11 -15.16 10.95
CA THR A 61 2.83 -14.13 9.96
C THR A 61 2.64 -14.72 8.56
N ILE A 62 1.59 -14.29 7.86
CA ILE A 62 1.37 -14.60 6.44
C ILE A 62 1.91 -13.45 5.59
N LEU A 63 2.92 -13.73 4.77
CA LEU A 63 3.47 -12.79 3.79
C LEU A 63 2.76 -12.98 2.44
N VAL A 64 2.19 -11.91 1.91
CA VAL A 64 1.54 -11.88 0.59
C VAL A 64 2.39 -11.02 -0.34
N VAL A 65 2.76 -11.57 -1.49
CA VAL A 65 3.61 -10.89 -2.49
C VAL A 65 3.07 -11.12 -3.90
N PRO A 66 3.36 -10.22 -4.86
CA PRO A 66 3.13 -10.50 -6.28
C PRO A 66 3.82 -11.80 -6.74
N GLU A 67 3.22 -12.52 -7.69
CA GLU A 67 3.74 -13.82 -8.15
C GLU A 67 5.18 -13.74 -8.67
N ASN A 68 5.54 -12.66 -9.37
CA ASN A 68 6.90 -12.43 -9.86
C ASN A 68 7.93 -12.30 -8.75
N MET A 69 7.51 -12.02 -7.51
CA MET A 69 8.37 -11.92 -6.33
C MET A 69 8.56 -13.25 -5.58
N LYS A 70 7.96 -14.35 -6.04
CA LYS A 70 7.99 -15.66 -5.36
C LYS A 70 9.41 -16.12 -4.97
N GLU A 71 10.37 -15.94 -5.85
CA GLU A 71 11.77 -16.32 -5.58
C GLU A 71 12.42 -15.35 -4.59
N LYS A 72 12.21 -14.03 -4.76
CA LYS A 72 12.75 -13.01 -3.87
C LYS A 72 12.18 -13.13 -2.44
N ALA A 73 10.90 -13.47 -2.31
CA ALA A 73 10.26 -13.67 -1.01
C ALA A 73 10.88 -14.79 -0.18
N LYS A 74 11.64 -15.72 -0.79
CA LYS A 74 12.37 -16.76 -0.05
C LYS A 74 13.45 -16.21 0.87
N GLU A 75 13.93 -14.97 0.64
CA GLU A 75 14.88 -14.30 1.53
C GLU A 75 14.36 -14.18 2.97
N VAL A 76 13.05 -14.15 3.16
CA VAL A 76 12.39 -14.02 4.48
C VAL A 76 11.62 -15.29 4.90
N LEU A 77 11.75 -16.38 4.15
CA LEU A 77 11.02 -17.62 4.42
C LEU A 77 11.28 -18.21 5.82
N ALA A 78 12.48 -17.99 6.36
CA ALA A 78 12.83 -18.49 7.70
C ALA A 78 12.20 -17.67 8.84
N THR A 79 11.65 -16.49 8.55
CA THR A 79 11.13 -15.55 9.55
C THR A 79 9.61 -15.43 9.53
N VAL A 80 8.95 -15.80 8.43
CA VAL A 80 7.49 -15.77 8.28
C VAL A 80 6.90 -17.19 8.31
N GLY A 81 5.63 -17.30 8.70
CA GLY A 81 4.95 -18.60 8.80
C GLY A 81 4.54 -19.17 7.43
N LYS A 82 4.15 -18.29 6.50
CA LYS A 82 3.66 -18.71 5.18
C LYS A 82 3.87 -17.60 4.15
N ILE A 83 4.17 -17.97 2.92
CA ILE A 83 4.18 -17.07 1.76
C ILE A 83 3.01 -17.43 0.85
N VAL A 84 2.24 -16.41 0.45
CA VAL A 84 1.13 -16.49 -0.52
C VAL A 84 1.45 -15.55 -1.68
N THR A 85 1.25 -16.02 -2.90
CA THR A 85 1.45 -15.18 -4.09
C THR A 85 0.11 -14.75 -4.67
N VAL A 86 0.07 -13.54 -5.25
CA VAL A 86 -1.11 -12.94 -5.90
C VAL A 86 -0.74 -12.41 -7.28
N LYS A 87 -1.74 -12.31 -8.16
CA LYS A 87 -1.63 -11.67 -9.48
C LYS A 87 -2.53 -10.45 -9.55
N PRO A 88 -2.24 -9.49 -10.43
CA PRO A 88 -3.16 -8.38 -10.69
C PRO A 88 -4.54 -8.88 -11.13
N GLY A 89 -5.61 -8.31 -10.56
CA GLY A 89 -7.01 -8.65 -10.89
C GLY A 89 -7.56 -9.88 -10.19
N GLU A 90 -6.86 -10.42 -9.18
CA GLU A 90 -7.37 -11.53 -8.37
C GLU A 90 -8.19 -11.04 -7.19
N SER A 91 -9.16 -11.89 -6.78
CA SER A 91 -9.90 -11.76 -5.52
C SER A 91 -9.81 -13.07 -4.77
N MET A 92 -9.35 -13.04 -3.51
CA MET A 92 -9.14 -14.25 -2.73
C MET A 92 -9.25 -14.01 -1.23
N MET A 93 -9.45 -15.12 -0.50
CA MET A 93 -9.29 -15.14 0.95
C MET A 93 -7.90 -15.67 1.30
N VAL A 94 -7.17 -14.89 2.09
CA VAL A 94 -5.90 -15.32 2.70
C VAL A 94 -6.15 -15.47 4.20
N ALA A 95 -6.36 -16.71 4.65
CA ALA A 95 -6.93 -17.01 5.96
C ALA A 95 -8.25 -16.22 6.18
N ASN A 96 -8.27 -15.25 7.12
CA ASN A 96 -9.45 -14.45 7.42
C ASN A 96 -9.46 -13.08 6.71
N LEU A 97 -8.44 -12.75 5.91
CA LEU A 97 -8.33 -11.50 5.21
C LEU A 97 -8.84 -11.64 3.76
N SER A 98 -9.87 -10.87 3.41
CA SER A 98 -10.35 -10.74 2.04
C SER A 98 -9.52 -9.71 1.29
N ILE A 99 -8.88 -10.13 0.21
CA ILE A 99 -7.99 -9.32 -0.63
C ILE A 99 -8.50 -9.30 -2.06
N GLU A 100 -8.56 -8.12 -2.67
CA GLU A 100 -8.63 -7.93 -4.10
C GLU A 100 -7.35 -7.22 -4.54
N THR A 101 -6.84 -7.52 -5.72
CA THR A 101 -5.65 -6.89 -6.29
C THR A 101 -5.98 -6.18 -7.59
N ILE A 102 -5.31 -5.06 -7.84
CA ILE A 102 -5.32 -4.38 -9.14
C ILE A 102 -3.90 -4.21 -9.64
N PRO A 103 -3.66 -4.09 -10.94
CA PRO A 103 -2.33 -3.78 -11.44
C PRO A 103 -1.90 -2.38 -10.98
N SER A 104 -0.68 -2.28 -10.46
CA SER A 104 -0.04 -1.04 -10.04
C SER A 104 1.13 -0.77 -11.00
N TYR A 105 1.06 0.32 -11.78
CA TYR A 105 2.04 0.62 -12.82
C TYR A 105 2.06 2.10 -13.22
N ASN A 106 3.13 2.50 -13.92
CA ASN A 106 3.28 3.85 -14.46
C ASN A 106 2.74 3.97 -15.89
N ILE A 107 2.28 5.18 -16.23
CA ILE A 107 1.91 5.60 -17.56
C ILE A 107 2.98 6.57 -18.08
N GLY A 108 3.76 6.13 -19.09
CA GLY A 108 4.80 6.96 -19.70
C GLY A 108 6.06 7.20 -18.85
N LYS A 109 6.22 6.47 -17.73
CA LYS A 109 7.42 6.48 -16.89
C LYS A 109 8.06 5.06 -16.89
N PRO A 110 9.39 4.93 -16.83
CA PRO A 110 10.06 3.63 -16.98
C PRO A 110 10.17 2.81 -15.69
N PHE A 111 9.69 3.31 -14.54
CA PHE A 111 10.02 2.76 -13.23
C PHE A 111 9.16 1.57 -12.82
N HIS A 112 7.86 1.60 -13.19
CA HIS A 112 6.89 0.57 -12.83
C HIS A 112 6.16 0.10 -14.09
N PRO A 113 6.78 -0.79 -14.90
CA PRO A 113 6.14 -1.29 -16.10
C PRO A 113 4.97 -2.23 -15.77
N LYS A 114 3.90 -2.18 -16.56
CA LYS A 114 2.69 -3.01 -16.34
C LYS A 114 3.00 -4.51 -16.36
N GLU A 115 3.96 -4.89 -17.20
CA GLU A 115 4.40 -6.28 -17.39
C GLU A 115 5.11 -6.86 -16.17
N ALA A 116 5.55 -6.02 -15.22
CA ALA A 116 6.11 -6.48 -13.95
C ALA A 116 5.09 -7.25 -13.09
N GLY A 117 3.78 -7.02 -13.30
CA GLY A 117 2.74 -7.73 -12.57
C GLY A 117 2.66 -7.34 -11.09
N TRP A 118 3.07 -6.12 -10.75
CA TRP A 118 2.96 -5.55 -9.41
C TRP A 118 1.53 -5.11 -9.10
N VAL A 119 1.20 -4.99 -7.82
CA VAL A 119 -0.18 -4.85 -7.38
C VAL A 119 -0.42 -3.71 -6.39
N GLY A 120 -1.59 -3.10 -6.50
CA GLY A 120 -2.26 -2.43 -5.40
C GLY A 120 -3.24 -3.41 -4.76
N TYR A 121 -3.56 -3.19 -3.49
CA TYR A 121 -4.47 -4.04 -2.71
C TYR A 121 -5.77 -3.32 -2.39
N ILE A 122 -6.89 -4.04 -2.40
CA ILE A 122 -8.15 -3.62 -1.81
C ILE A 122 -8.50 -4.64 -0.74
N LEU A 123 -8.54 -4.20 0.51
CA LEU A 123 -8.81 -5.04 1.67
C LEU A 123 -10.25 -4.82 2.12
N ASN A 124 -10.97 -5.92 2.41
CA ASN A 124 -12.23 -5.85 3.14
C ASN A 124 -11.94 -6.12 4.63
N LEU A 125 -12.01 -5.10 5.45
CA LEU A 125 -11.72 -5.17 6.88
C LEU A 125 -12.78 -4.41 7.67
N ASP A 126 -13.40 -5.09 8.64
CA ASP A 126 -14.43 -4.50 9.53
C ASP A 126 -15.58 -3.81 8.77
N GLY A 127 -15.99 -4.40 7.65
CA GLY A 127 -17.05 -3.86 6.79
C GLY A 127 -16.64 -2.65 5.95
N LYS A 128 -15.35 -2.33 5.88
CA LYS A 128 -14.78 -1.25 5.08
C LYS A 128 -13.87 -1.79 3.99
N ARG A 129 -13.89 -1.12 2.85
CA ARG A 129 -12.98 -1.37 1.73
C ARG A 129 -11.84 -0.35 1.77
N ILE A 130 -10.63 -0.84 1.94
CA ILE A 130 -9.41 -0.01 2.06
C ILE A 130 -8.56 -0.27 0.82
N PHE A 131 -8.36 0.75 0.00
CA PHE A 131 -7.50 0.70 -1.19
C PHE A 131 -6.10 1.22 -0.85
N ILE A 132 -5.10 0.42 -1.12
CA ILE A 132 -3.68 0.75 -1.01
C ILE A 132 -3.10 0.66 -2.42
N ALA A 133 -2.81 1.81 -3.02
CA ALA A 133 -2.50 1.89 -4.44
C ALA A 133 -1.13 1.28 -4.82
N GLY A 134 -0.16 1.28 -3.89
CA GLY A 134 1.25 1.00 -4.21
C GLY A 134 1.85 2.09 -5.09
N ASP A 135 2.96 1.80 -5.76
CA ASP A 135 3.61 2.74 -6.65
C ASP A 135 2.97 2.70 -8.04
N THR A 136 2.07 3.64 -8.29
CA THR A 136 1.25 3.67 -9.51
C THR A 136 0.98 5.09 -9.99
N ASP A 137 0.59 5.20 -11.26
CA ASP A 137 -0.09 6.37 -11.79
C ASP A 137 -1.61 6.18 -11.75
N ALA A 138 -2.39 7.19 -12.16
CA ALA A 138 -3.86 7.15 -12.23
C ALA A 138 -4.35 6.27 -13.39
N THR A 139 -4.13 4.97 -13.28
CA THR A 139 -4.47 3.97 -14.30
C THR A 139 -5.98 3.81 -14.47
N ASP A 140 -6.41 3.24 -15.59
CA ASP A 140 -7.84 2.98 -15.83
C ASP A 140 -8.43 1.97 -14.85
N GLU A 141 -7.60 1.06 -14.34
CA GLU A 141 -7.97 0.12 -13.28
C GLU A 141 -8.14 0.83 -11.94
N ALA A 142 -7.20 1.72 -11.56
CA ALA A 142 -7.29 2.50 -10.33
C ALA A 142 -8.52 3.41 -10.29
N LYS A 143 -8.86 4.05 -11.42
CA LYS A 143 -10.06 4.91 -11.56
C LYS A 143 -11.39 4.19 -11.38
N LYS A 144 -11.41 2.86 -11.47
CA LYS A 144 -12.62 2.03 -11.30
C LYS A 144 -12.79 1.50 -9.87
N VAL A 145 -11.79 1.69 -9.02
CA VAL A 145 -11.83 1.21 -7.64
C VAL A 145 -13.00 1.85 -6.88
N LYS A 146 -13.69 1.03 -6.09
CA LYS A 146 -14.69 1.46 -5.12
C LYS A 146 -14.19 1.13 -3.72
N CYS A 147 -13.98 2.14 -2.90
CA CYS A 147 -13.45 1.97 -1.54
C CYS A 147 -13.99 3.04 -0.59
N ASP A 148 -13.92 2.76 0.70
CA ASP A 148 -14.23 3.73 1.76
C ASP A 148 -13.01 4.60 2.08
N THR A 149 -11.81 4.01 2.05
CA THR A 149 -10.54 4.70 2.33
C THR A 149 -9.56 4.40 1.19
N ALA A 150 -8.88 5.42 0.68
CA ALA A 150 -7.85 5.29 -0.33
C ALA A 150 -6.50 5.81 0.19
N LEU A 151 -5.46 4.97 0.18
CA LEU A 151 -4.08 5.36 0.42
C LEU A 151 -3.37 5.46 -0.93
N VAL A 152 -2.97 6.67 -1.32
CA VAL A 152 -2.44 6.98 -2.65
C VAL A 152 -1.08 7.66 -2.60
N PRO A 153 -0.13 7.26 -3.45
CA PRO A 153 1.19 7.90 -3.49
C PRO A 153 1.10 9.29 -4.11
N ILE A 154 1.86 10.25 -3.55
CA ILE A 154 1.89 11.64 -4.03
C ILE A 154 3.29 12.18 -4.31
N GLY A 155 4.32 11.33 -4.28
CA GLY A 155 5.73 11.72 -4.36
C GLY A 155 6.23 12.21 -5.72
N GLY A 156 5.50 11.98 -6.80
CA GLY A 156 5.66 12.60 -8.13
C GLY A 156 6.65 11.89 -9.05
N LYS A 157 7.88 11.63 -8.65
CA LYS A 157 8.93 11.14 -9.57
C LYS A 157 8.65 9.73 -10.10
N TYR A 158 8.32 8.82 -9.20
CA TYR A 158 8.12 7.40 -9.49
C TYR A 158 6.63 7.02 -9.52
N THR A 159 5.79 7.89 -8.98
CA THR A 159 4.36 7.70 -8.78
C THR A 159 3.58 8.93 -9.25
N MET A 160 2.30 8.99 -8.95
CA MET A 160 1.52 10.22 -9.08
C MET A 160 2.15 11.34 -8.25
N ASN A 161 2.09 12.58 -8.76
CA ASN A 161 2.28 13.78 -7.95
C ASN A 161 0.98 14.13 -7.21
N ALA A 162 1.03 15.15 -6.33
CA ALA A 162 -0.11 15.55 -5.52
C ALA A 162 -1.36 15.91 -6.35
N LYS A 163 -1.20 16.53 -7.53
CA LYS A 163 -2.30 16.88 -8.41
C LYS A 163 -2.91 15.63 -9.07
N GLU A 164 -2.09 14.76 -9.64
CA GLU A 164 -2.54 13.53 -10.29
C GLU A 164 -3.25 12.60 -9.30
N ALA A 165 -2.74 12.52 -8.06
CA ALA A 165 -3.36 11.73 -7.00
C ALA A 165 -4.70 12.32 -6.54
N ALA A 166 -4.81 13.66 -6.43
CA ALA A 166 -6.08 14.32 -6.13
C ALA A 166 -7.12 14.10 -7.25
N GLU A 167 -6.70 14.15 -8.52
CA GLU A 167 -7.57 13.84 -9.65
C GLU A 167 -8.09 12.40 -9.58
N LEU A 168 -7.24 11.42 -9.25
CA LEU A 168 -7.66 10.02 -9.04
C LEU A 168 -8.67 9.92 -7.90
N VAL A 169 -8.38 10.51 -6.74
CA VAL A 169 -9.24 10.48 -5.55
C VAL A 169 -10.61 11.11 -5.85
N ASN A 170 -10.64 12.23 -6.56
CA ASN A 170 -11.89 12.89 -6.97
C ASN A 170 -12.73 12.04 -7.95
N VAL A 171 -12.10 11.15 -8.73
CA VAL A 171 -12.80 10.18 -9.60
C VAL A 171 -13.37 9.01 -8.81
N ILE A 172 -12.58 8.40 -7.90
CA ILE A 172 -13.02 7.21 -7.16
C ILE A 172 -13.92 7.53 -5.96
N ARG A 173 -13.84 8.79 -5.44
CA ARG A 173 -14.69 9.34 -4.37
C ARG A 173 -14.75 8.46 -3.12
N PRO A 174 -13.63 8.15 -2.45
CA PRO A 174 -13.66 7.49 -1.16
C PRO A 174 -14.24 8.45 -0.09
N ALA A 175 -14.62 7.92 1.07
CA ALA A 175 -14.96 8.78 2.21
C ALA A 175 -13.70 9.44 2.80
N VAL A 176 -12.57 8.71 2.79
CA VAL A 176 -11.28 9.18 3.33
C VAL A 176 -10.16 8.95 2.33
N ALA A 177 -9.30 9.94 2.15
CA ALA A 177 -8.07 9.85 1.36
C ALA A 177 -6.84 10.13 2.23
N ILE A 178 -5.84 9.26 2.13
CA ILE A 178 -4.60 9.32 2.91
C ILE A 178 -3.43 9.39 1.93
N PRO A 179 -2.69 10.51 1.89
CA PRO A 179 -1.50 10.61 1.06
C PRO A 179 -0.35 9.80 1.66
N VAL A 180 0.35 9.04 0.81
CA VAL A 180 1.51 8.23 1.17
C VAL A 180 2.66 8.46 0.19
N HIS A 181 3.81 7.83 0.41
CA HIS A 181 4.98 7.84 -0.48
C HIS A 181 5.50 9.24 -0.84
N PHE A 182 5.68 10.11 0.18
CA PHE A 182 6.22 11.47 0.03
C PHE A 182 7.02 11.91 1.25
N GLY A 183 7.81 12.99 1.08
CA GLY A 183 8.55 13.64 2.18
C GLY A 183 9.66 12.79 2.80
N GLY A 184 10.11 11.75 2.10
CA GLY A 184 11.22 10.90 2.51
C GLY A 184 12.25 10.78 1.38
N ILE A 185 12.13 9.73 0.54
CA ILE A 185 13.01 9.52 -0.63
C ILE A 185 12.60 10.46 -1.77
N VAL A 186 11.30 10.71 -1.92
CA VAL A 186 10.71 11.55 -2.98
C VAL A 186 9.65 12.48 -2.40
N GLY A 187 9.32 13.52 -3.15
CA GLY A 187 8.34 14.51 -2.74
C GLY A 187 8.79 15.38 -1.55
N SER A 188 7.91 16.21 -1.08
CA SER A 188 8.13 17.09 0.06
C SER A 188 6.89 17.10 0.98
N SER A 189 7.04 17.62 2.21
CA SER A 189 5.90 17.76 3.13
C SER A 189 4.79 18.67 2.58
N SER A 190 5.14 19.67 1.74
CA SER A 190 4.17 20.56 1.10
C SER A 190 3.29 19.87 0.05
N ASP A 191 3.67 18.69 -0.43
CA ASP A 191 2.85 17.93 -1.38
C ASP A 191 1.54 17.45 -0.73
N ALA A 192 1.55 17.13 0.57
CA ALA A 192 0.34 16.80 1.31
C ALA A 192 -0.64 17.97 1.41
N GLU A 193 -0.13 19.19 1.61
CA GLU A 193 -0.96 20.40 1.62
C GLU A 193 -1.55 20.69 0.23
N THR A 194 -0.75 20.47 -0.82
CA THR A 194 -1.19 20.61 -2.21
C THR A 194 -2.27 19.60 -2.54
N PHE A 195 -2.07 18.33 -2.17
CA PHE A 195 -3.05 17.27 -2.32
C PHE A 195 -4.37 17.63 -1.63
N ALA A 196 -4.33 17.98 -0.35
CA ALA A 196 -5.52 18.32 0.44
C ALA A 196 -6.31 19.50 -0.14
N LYS A 197 -5.64 20.50 -0.73
CA LYS A 197 -6.31 21.64 -1.38
C LYS A 197 -7.00 21.28 -2.70
N LEU A 198 -6.58 20.21 -3.37
CA LEU A 198 -7.08 19.80 -4.69
C LEU A 198 -8.12 18.68 -4.61
N VAL A 199 -8.18 17.97 -3.48
CA VAL A 199 -9.21 16.96 -3.22
C VAL A 199 -10.55 17.63 -2.96
N ASP A 200 -11.63 17.05 -3.51
CA ASP A 200 -13.01 17.51 -3.33
C ASP A 200 -13.32 17.63 -1.82
N PRO A 201 -13.89 18.77 -1.36
CA PRO A 201 -14.14 19.01 0.05
C PRO A 201 -15.14 18.04 0.71
N GLU A 202 -15.87 17.24 -0.06
CA GLU A 202 -16.71 16.16 0.47
C GLU A 202 -15.89 14.90 0.87
N ILE A 203 -14.61 14.84 0.51
CA ILE A 203 -13.70 13.74 0.85
C ILE A 203 -12.80 14.19 2.00
N GLU A 204 -12.81 13.47 3.10
CA GLU A 204 -11.91 13.73 4.22
C GLU A 204 -10.46 13.40 3.85
N VAL A 205 -9.54 14.34 4.05
CA VAL A 205 -8.10 14.08 3.84
C VAL A 205 -7.41 13.94 5.19
N GLU A 206 -6.93 12.75 5.50
CA GLU A 206 -6.15 12.47 6.70
C GLU A 206 -4.64 12.41 6.38
N ASN A 207 -3.86 13.36 6.89
CA ASN A 207 -2.41 13.33 6.85
C ASN A 207 -1.87 12.76 8.15
N ILE A 208 -1.80 11.42 8.25
CA ILE A 208 -1.48 10.67 9.48
C ILE A 208 -0.06 10.07 9.48
N LYS A 209 0.86 10.66 8.73
CA LYS A 209 2.23 10.16 8.63
C LYS A 209 2.96 10.30 9.96
N LEU A 210 3.50 9.18 10.45
CA LEU A 210 4.43 9.10 11.58
C LEU A 210 5.85 8.91 11.03
N TYR A 211 6.55 9.99 10.70
CA TYR A 211 8.00 10.09 10.38
C TYR A 211 8.76 8.85 9.89
#